data_06ae2fbd33877e682c2ef9db46c7095d
#
_entry.id   06ae2fbd33877e682c2ef9db46c7095d
#
_cell.length_a   1.000
_cell.length_b   1.000
_cell.length_c   1.000
_cell.angle_alpha   90.00
_cell.angle_beta   90.00
_cell.angle_gamma   90.00
#
_symmetry.space_group_name_H-M   'P 1'
#
loop_
_entity.id
_entity.type
_entity.pdbx_description
1 polymer ?
#
loop_
_entity_poly.entity_id
_entity_poly.type
_entity_poly.pdbx_seq_one_letter_code
_entity_poly.pdbx_strand_id
1 'polypeptide(L)'
;AGKYCPDEPQKYIIQFLPLGVIKSIENGNAEIVTRNTDGSVEARFITKKTRTPSTQWNNKYHNAEHYGTNIIKEILMEGAFPFPKSLYAVRDTLKIFAERNPNALIVDFFAGSGTTLNAVNLLNATDGGQRRCILVTNNEVSAEEAAALSARGLQPGDAEWEAQGICRSVTWPRSKYTILGQRDDGTVLTGEYLTGKTVEREKARSFTQIGFVDPAQLDTLPKKKQVVALIDGLPQTLVKDPCPFIVSEGHKASVLFDPAAAEDWLEALDGQEHITDFYIVTPVKRVFDQLKAQVVELLGPLLVPEEEKRPMSAGFAANLAYFKLDFLEKERVSLRRAFREILPLLWLKAGAVGPRPELKRGEPEPVLFAPEGSNFVVLLDETRMGRLLKSLEGRTGLSLVFIVTDADESFKTMAQDVREVAAKANPGLAVVQLYRDYLLNFMINKNQDRAAGHTDTQGARA
;
A
#
# COMPACT_ATOMS: atom_id res chain seq x y z
N ALA A 1 24.50 26.73 -25.58
CA ALA A 1 24.38 26.88 -27.00
C ALA A 1 25.70 26.42 -27.63
N GLY A 2 25.67 25.37 -28.45
CA GLY A 2 26.82 24.91 -29.18
C GLY A 2 27.37 26.05 -30.05
N LYS A 3 28.65 25.99 -30.39
CA LYS A 3 29.24 26.94 -31.30
C LYS A 3 28.59 26.78 -32.68
N TYR A 4 27.50 27.51 -32.91
CA TYR A 4 26.89 27.60 -34.23
C TYR A 4 27.86 28.37 -35.15
N CYS A 5 28.26 27.75 -36.26
CA CYS A 5 29.00 28.39 -37.28
C CYS A 5 28.03 28.80 -38.41
N PRO A 6 27.76 30.10 -38.63
CA PRO A 6 26.82 30.55 -39.66
C PRO A 6 27.26 30.18 -41.10
N ASP A 7 28.55 29.98 -41.29
CA ASP A 7 29.13 29.66 -42.61
C ASP A 7 28.96 28.16 -42.97
N GLU A 8 28.56 27.31 -42.05
CA GLU A 8 28.34 25.89 -42.27
C GLU A 8 27.00 25.39 -41.64
N PRO A 9 25.87 26.00 -41.99
CA PRO A 9 24.59 25.73 -41.29
C PRO A 9 24.08 24.31 -41.46
N GLN A 10 24.55 23.56 -42.45
CA GLN A 10 24.09 22.19 -42.69
C GLN A 10 24.79 21.13 -41.83
N LYS A 11 25.86 21.49 -41.12
CA LYS A 11 26.60 20.60 -40.23
C LYS A 11 26.03 20.54 -38.83
N TYR A 12 25.12 21.43 -38.46
CA TYR A 12 24.67 21.61 -37.10
C TYR A 12 23.15 21.52 -36.98
N ILE A 13 22.67 20.66 -36.09
CA ILE A 13 21.29 20.64 -35.65
C ILE A 13 21.23 21.36 -34.30
N ILE A 14 20.56 22.51 -34.25
CA ILE A 14 20.34 23.22 -33.00
C ILE A 14 19.11 22.62 -32.34
N GLN A 15 19.31 21.89 -31.24
CA GLN A 15 18.21 21.43 -30.37
C GLN A 15 18.03 22.43 -29.24
N PHE A 16 16.85 23.03 -29.16
CA PHE A 16 16.48 23.89 -28.04
C PHE A 16 15.88 23.04 -26.92
N LEU A 17 16.24 23.38 -25.67
CA LEU A 17 15.50 22.86 -24.54
C LEU A 17 14.01 23.26 -24.67
N PRO A 18 13.07 22.31 -24.58
CA PRO A 18 11.65 22.66 -24.60
C PRO A 18 11.32 23.68 -23.52
N LEU A 19 10.45 24.65 -23.81
CA LEU A 19 10.03 25.69 -22.85
C LEU A 19 9.58 25.13 -21.51
N GLY A 20 8.95 23.93 -21.51
CA GLY A 20 8.54 23.24 -20.29
C GLY A 20 9.72 22.76 -19.43
N VAL A 21 10.86 22.42 -20.03
CA VAL A 21 12.10 22.05 -19.32
C VAL A 21 12.74 23.29 -18.74
N ILE A 22 12.82 24.39 -19.52
CA ILE A 22 13.35 25.67 -19.03
C ILE A 22 12.57 26.15 -17.81
N LYS A 23 11.24 26.21 -17.89
CA LYS A 23 10.37 26.57 -16.76
C LYS A 23 10.55 25.63 -15.57
N SER A 24 10.81 24.35 -15.80
CA SER A 24 11.06 23.42 -14.71
C SER A 24 12.39 23.67 -14.01
N ILE A 25 13.41 24.10 -14.75
CA ILE A 25 14.70 24.51 -14.19
C ILE A 25 14.54 25.81 -13.39
N GLU A 26 13.87 26.80 -13.93
CA GLU A 26 13.58 28.08 -13.24
C GLU A 26 12.81 27.88 -11.94
N ASN A 27 11.88 26.92 -11.91
CA ASN A 27 11.08 26.59 -10.73
C ASN A 27 11.75 25.59 -9.78
N GLY A 28 13.01 25.19 -10.01
CA GLY A 28 13.73 24.23 -9.17
C GLY A 28 13.23 22.79 -9.27
N ASN A 29 12.44 22.44 -10.28
CA ASN A 29 11.90 21.09 -10.50
C ASN A 29 12.79 20.25 -11.43
N ALA A 30 13.77 20.85 -12.07
CA ALA A 30 14.79 20.20 -12.88
C ALA A 30 16.14 20.90 -12.68
N GLU A 31 17.22 20.16 -12.88
CA GLU A 31 18.59 20.67 -12.83
C GLU A 31 19.34 20.35 -14.11
N ILE A 32 20.35 21.17 -14.43
CA ILE A 32 21.30 20.85 -15.50
C ILE A 32 22.38 19.95 -14.88
N VAL A 33 22.44 18.70 -15.34
CA VAL A 33 23.40 17.69 -14.84
C VAL A 33 24.75 17.86 -15.52
N THR A 34 24.75 18.07 -16.83
CA THR A 34 25.96 18.13 -17.63
C THR A 34 25.89 19.30 -18.59
N ARG A 35 27.03 19.99 -18.76
CA ARG A 35 27.28 20.96 -19.86
C ARG A 35 28.41 20.43 -20.69
N ASN A 36 28.08 20.00 -21.88
CA ASN A 36 29.06 19.46 -22.82
C ASN A 36 29.93 20.57 -23.47
N THR A 37 31.07 20.20 -23.98
CA THR A 37 32.03 21.14 -24.64
C THR A 37 31.48 21.79 -25.90
N ASP A 38 30.51 21.15 -26.56
CA ASP A 38 29.77 21.67 -27.71
C ASP A 38 28.67 22.69 -27.31
N GLY A 39 28.50 22.92 -26.03
CA GLY A 39 27.48 23.82 -25.46
C GLY A 39 26.09 23.20 -25.28
N SER A 40 25.91 21.92 -25.58
CA SER A 40 24.70 21.17 -25.25
C SER A 40 24.61 20.96 -23.76
N VAL A 41 23.37 20.78 -23.26
CA VAL A 41 23.10 20.56 -21.85
C VAL A 41 22.17 19.37 -21.66
N GLU A 42 22.45 18.59 -20.65
CA GLU A 42 21.55 17.55 -20.18
C GLU A 42 20.80 18.05 -18.93
N ALA A 43 19.47 17.96 -18.96
CA ALA A 43 18.63 18.35 -17.83
C ALA A 43 17.92 17.13 -17.25
N ARG A 44 17.97 17.00 -15.92
CA ARG A 44 17.28 15.96 -15.17
C ARG A 44 16.18 16.57 -14.31
N PHE A 45 14.99 15.98 -14.31
CA PHE A 45 13.94 16.37 -13.38
C PHE A 45 14.26 15.86 -11.97
N ILE A 46 14.31 16.77 -11.00
CA ILE A 46 14.54 16.46 -9.58
C ILE A 46 13.24 15.91 -8.98
N THR A 47 12.10 16.44 -9.41
CA THR A 47 10.78 15.99 -8.96
C THR A 47 10.21 15.00 -9.97
N LYS A 48 9.69 13.85 -9.45
CA LYS A 48 8.93 12.93 -10.28
C LYS A 48 7.73 13.67 -10.88
N LYS A 49 7.62 13.68 -12.23
CA LYS A 49 6.43 14.22 -12.89
C LYS A 49 5.19 13.52 -12.34
N THR A 50 4.35 14.26 -11.62
CA THR A 50 3.05 13.77 -11.23
C THR A 50 2.10 13.87 -12.42
N ARG A 51 1.33 12.80 -12.66
CA ARG A 51 0.25 12.80 -13.64
C ARG A 51 -1.08 12.68 -12.90
N THR A 52 -2.08 13.38 -13.39
CA THR A 52 -3.44 13.14 -12.94
C THR A 52 -3.80 11.69 -13.22
N PRO A 53 -4.32 10.95 -12.24
CA PRO A 53 -4.77 9.58 -12.45
C PRO A 53 -5.81 9.52 -13.56
N SER A 54 -5.74 8.53 -14.44
CA SER A 54 -6.77 8.30 -15.43
C SER A 54 -8.01 7.67 -14.77
N THR A 55 -9.16 7.83 -15.40
CA THR A 55 -10.42 7.21 -14.96
C THR A 55 -10.43 5.69 -15.18
N GLN A 56 -9.53 5.18 -16.01
CA GLN A 56 -9.39 3.76 -16.29
C GLN A 56 -7.95 3.33 -15.96
N TRP A 57 -7.81 2.29 -15.14
CA TRP A 57 -6.55 1.73 -14.71
C TRP A 57 -6.36 0.34 -15.30
N ASN A 58 -5.35 0.20 -16.14
CA ASN A 58 -4.96 -1.08 -16.71
C ASN A 58 -3.64 -1.55 -16.06
N ASN A 59 -3.74 -2.03 -14.82
CA ASN A 59 -2.61 -2.59 -14.09
C ASN A 59 -2.90 -4.07 -13.78
N LYS A 60 -2.00 -4.97 -14.20
CA LYS A 60 -2.13 -6.42 -13.97
C LYS A 60 -2.30 -6.79 -12.49
N TYR A 61 -1.74 -5.98 -11.59
CA TYR A 61 -1.84 -6.19 -10.14
C TYR A 61 -3.21 -5.79 -9.55
N HIS A 62 -4.08 -5.16 -10.34
CA HIS A 62 -5.44 -4.84 -9.92
C HIS A 62 -6.44 -6.00 -10.12
N ASN A 63 -5.97 -7.15 -10.62
CA ASN A 63 -6.80 -8.35 -10.73
C ASN A 63 -7.22 -8.84 -9.35
N ALA A 64 -8.55 -8.92 -9.13
CA ALA A 64 -9.13 -9.27 -7.83
C ALA A 64 -8.98 -10.75 -7.48
N GLU A 65 -8.92 -11.65 -8.46
CA GLU A 65 -8.71 -13.07 -8.26
C GLU A 65 -7.29 -13.32 -7.72
N HIS A 66 -6.27 -12.84 -8.42
CA HIS A 66 -4.88 -13.05 -8.04
C HIS A 66 -4.48 -12.28 -6.79
N TYR A 67 -4.91 -11.02 -6.68
CA TYR A 67 -4.42 -10.10 -5.63
C TYR A 67 -5.50 -9.70 -4.62
N GLY A 68 -6.64 -10.37 -4.64
CA GLY A 68 -7.68 -10.32 -3.64
C GLY A 68 -7.92 -11.71 -3.06
N THR A 69 -8.52 -12.62 -3.85
CA THR A 69 -8.91 -13.96 -3.40
C THR A 69 -7.71 -14.82 -2.97
N ASN A 70 -6.63 -14.85 -3.77
CA ASN A 70 -5.46 -15.67 -3.42
C ASN A 70 -4.75 -15.12 -2.17
N ILE A 71 -4.65 -13.78 -2.01
CA ILE A 71 -4.07 -13.19 -0.80
C ILE A 71 -4.89 -13.56 0.45
N ILE A 72 -6.23 -13.55 0.36
CA ILE A 72 -7.07 -14.00 1.49
C ILE A 72 -6.84 -15.47 1.81
N LYS A 73 -6.77 -16.34 0.79
CA LYS A 73 -6.48 -17.77 0.99
C LYS A 73 -5.13 -17.99 1.66
N GLU A 74 -4.10 -17.25 1.27
CA GLU A 74 -2.78 -17.32 1.92
C GLU A 74 -2.81 -16.89 3.38
N ILE A 75 -3.67 -15.92 3.75
CA ILE A 75 -3.79 -15.44 5.12
C ILE A 75 -4.70 -16.34 5.96
N LEU A 76 -5.88 -16.73 5.47
CA LEU A 76 -6.93 -17.45 6.21
C LEU A 76 -6.99 -18.96 5.92
N MET A 77 -6.25 -19.48 4.93
CA MET A 77 -6.26 -20.86 4.42
C MET A 77 -7.52 -21.26 3.66
N GLU A 78 -8.63 -20.56 3.81
CA GLU A 78 -9.89 -20.85 3.15
C GLU A 78 -10.40 -19.66 2.35
N GLY A 79 -11.22 -19.92 1.34
CA GLY A 79 -11.88 -18.89 0.54
C GLY A 79 -13.05 -18.23 1.27
N ALA A 80 -12.79 -17.72 2.46
CA ALA A 80 -13.79 -17.26 3.43
C ALA A 80 -14.60 -16.03 3.00
N PHE A 81 -14.31 -15.41 1.85
CA PHE A 81 -15.02 -14.21 1.41
C PHE A 81 -15.18 -14.16 -0.11
N PRO A 82 -16.41 -14.03 -0.63
CA PRO A 82 -16.65 -13.84 -2.05
C PRO A 82 -16.25 -12.41 -2.48
N PHE A 83 -15.59 -12.29 -3.62
CA PHE A 83 -15.27 -11.01 -4.29
C PHE A 83 -14.44 -10.00 -3.48
N PRO A 84 -13.31 -10.38 -2.86
CA PRO A 84 -12.44 -9.43 -2.22
C PRO A 84 -11.82 -8.48 -3.25
N LYS A 85 -11.59 -7.23 -2.86
CA LYS A 85 -10.90 -6.28 -3.72
C LYS A 85 -9.40 -6.62 -3.81
N SER A 86 -8.78 -6.33 -4.96
CA SER A 86 -7.32 -6.42 -5.06
C SER A 86 -6.65 -5.51 -4.03
N LEU A 87 -5.69 -6.05 -3.28
CA LEU A 87 -4.87 -5.30 -2.33
C LEU A 87 -4.19 -4.11 -3.02
N TYR A 88 -3.64 -4.32 -4.20
CA TYR A 88 -2.86 -3.30 -4.90
C TYR A 88 -3.76 -2.22 -5.53
N ALA A 89 -4.96 -2.56 -5.96
CA ALA A 89 -5.93 -1.56 -6.40
C ALA A 89 -6.32 -0.61 -5.25
N VAL A 90 -6.57 -1.16 -4.06
CA VAL A 90 -6.87 -0.35 -2.86
C VAL A 90 -5.65 0.46 -2.43
N ARG A 91 -4.45 -0.15 -2.40
CA ARG A 91 -3.18 0.55 -2.10
C ARG A 91 -2.97 1.75 -3.04
N ASP A 92 -3.10 1.54 -4.33
CA ASP A 92 -2.84 2.57 -5.34
C ASP A 92 -3.91 3.68 -5.27
N THR A 93 -5.17 3.33 -4.94
CA THR A 93 -6.21 4.32 -4.64
C THR A 93 -5.84 5.16 -3.42
N LEU A 94 -5.47 4.54 -2.31
CA LEU A 94 -5.07 5.26 -1.10
C LEU A 94 -3.83 6.13 -1.33
N LYS A 95 -2.90 5.67 -2.15
CA LYS A 95 -1.69 6.41 -2.51
C LYS A 95 -2.00 7.77 -3.13
N ILE A 96 -3.02 7.87 -3.98
CA ILE A 96 -3.44 9.14 -4.61
C ILE A 96 -3.76 10.22 -3.55
N PHE A 97 -4.42 9.82 -2.46
CA PHE A 97 -4.91 10.76 -1.44
C PHE A 97 -3.97 10.90 -0.24
N ALA A 98 -3.26 9.84 0.11
CA ALA A 98 -2.51 9.73 1.36
C ALA A 98 -0.98 9.71 1.18
N GLU A 99 -0.43 9.68 -0.03
CA GLU A 99 1.02 9.65 -0.26
C GLU A 99 1.72 10.85 0.39
N ARG A 100 1.14 12.04 0.24
CA ARG A 100 1.69 13.29 0.80
C ARG A 100 1.34 13.52 2.28
N ASN A 101 0.52 12.65 2.86
CA ASN A 101 0.16 12.70 4.27
C ASN A 101 0.51 11.37 4.95
N PRO A 102 1.75 11.23 5.45
CA PRO A 102 2.22 9.99 6.07
C PRO A 102 1.52 9.68 7.42
N ASN A 103 0.77 10.63 7.99
CA ASN A 103 0.03 10.48 9.24
C ASN A 103 -1.49 10.46 9.04
N ALA A 104 -1.97 10.27 7.79
CA ALA A 104 -3.39 10.29 7.48
C ALA A 104 -4.18 9.28 8.32
N LEU A 105 -5.40 9.65 8.66
CA LEU A 105 -6.41 8.75 9.23
C LEU A 105 -7.29 8.21 8.10
N ILE A 106 -7.29 6.92 7.91
CA ILE A 106 -8.11 6.21 6.93
C ILE A 106 -9.25 5.51 7.66
N VAL A 107 -10.48 5.77 7.23
CA VAL A 107 -11.67 5.13 7.79
C VAL A 107 -12.34 4.32 6.69
N ASP A 108 -12.56 3.03 6.94
CA ASP A 108 -13.34 2.14 6.10
C ASP A 108 -14.58 1.69 6.87
N PHE A 109 -15.73 2.24 6.45
CA PHE A 109 -16.98 2.09 7.20
C PHE A 109 -17.69 0.76 6.94
N PHE A 110 -17.37 0.09 5.84
CA PHE A 110 -17.83 -1.26 5.50
C PHE A 110 -16.67 -2.12 5.06
N ALA A 111 -15.81 -2.45 6.03
CA ALA A 111 -14.48 -3.03 5.80
C ALA A 111 -14.48 -4.37 5.02
N GLY A 112 -15.62 -5.06 4.95
CA GLY A 112 -15.74 -6.31 4.21
C GLY A 112 -14.65 -7.29 4.63
N SER A 113 -13.80 -7.67 3.69
CA SER A 113 -12.66 -8.57 3.99
C SER A 113 -11.46 -7.90 4.66
N GLY A 114 -11.47 -6.59 4.94
CA GLY A 114 -10.37 -5.86 5.59
C GLY A 114 -9.19 -5.52 4.66
N THR A 115 -9.40 -5.44 3.36
CA THR A 115 -8.33 -5.12 2.38
C THR A 115 -7.69 -3.76 2.64
N THR A 116 -8.46 -2.79 3.11
CA THR A 116 -7.99 -1.43 3.40
C THR A 116 -6.86 -1.41 4.43
N LEU A 117 -6.95 -2.20 5.50
CA LEU A 117 -5.86 -2.29 6.49
C LEU A 117 -4.56 -2.81 5.87
N ASN A 118 -4.64 -3.88 5.08
CA ASN A 118 -3.48 -4.42 4.38
C ASN A 118 -2.81 -3.35 3.49
N ALA A 119 -3.63 -2.57 2.77
CA ALA A 119 -3.13 -1.52 1.90
C ALA A 119 -2.46 -0.38 2.68
N VAL A 120 -3.04 0.05 3.81
CA VAL A 120 -2.45 1.07 4.71
C VAL A 120 -1.13 0.57 5.29
N ASN A 121 -1.09 -0.66 5.78
CA ASN A 121 0.10 -1.27 6.35
C ASN A 121 1.22 -1.37 5.31
N LEU A 122 0.89 -1.76 4.08
CA LEU A 122 1.85 -1.85 2.99
C LEU A 122 2.41 -0.48 2.59
N LEU A 123 1.57 0.56 2.55
CA LEU A 123 2.02 1.93 2.33
C LEU A 123 2.99 2.39 3.43
N ASN A 124 2.62 2.21 4.70
CA ASN A 124 3.48 2.57 5.83
C ASN A 124 4.82 1.84 5.79
N ALA A 125 4.81 0.53 5.51
CA ALA A 125 6.04 -0.25 5.39
C ALA A 125 6.92 0.19 4.19
N THR A 126 6.30 0.76 3.15
CA THR A 126 7.01 1.16 1.94
C THR A 126 7.64 2.55 2.06
N ASP A 127 6.98 3.50 2.70
CA ASP A 127 7.41 4.91 2.77
C ASP A 127 7.77 5.39 4.19
N GLY A 128 7.68 4.51 5.19
CA GLY A 128 7.94 4.85 6.60
C GLY A 128 6.81 5.66 7.24
N GLY A 129 5.65 5.76 6.61
CA GLY A 129 4.48 6.46 7.13
C GLY A 129 3.91 5.83 8.40
N GLN A 130 3.12 6.60 9.12
CA GLN A 130 2.41 6.22 10.33
C GLN A 130 0.89 6.44 10.19
N ARG A 131 0.36 6.13 9.00
CA ARG A 131 -1.08 6.25 8.74
C ARG A 131 -1.84 5.32 9.65
N ARG A 132 -2.96 5.82 10.16
CA ARG A 132 -3.86 5.09 11.06
C ARG A 132 -5.04 4.55 10.28
N CYS A 133 -5.53 3.37 10.66
CA CYS A 133 -6.68 2.73 10.02
C CYS A 133 -7.80 2.50 11.04
N ILE A 134 -9.01 2.89 10.69
CA ILE A 134 -10.22 2.56 11.42
C ILE A 134 -11.07 1.69 10.51
N LEU A 135 -11.32 0.46 10.94
CA LEU A 135 -12.23 -0.46 10.26
C LEU A 135 -13.53 -0.58 11.06
N VAL A 136 -14.64 -0.36 10.40
CA VAL A 136 -15.98 -0.59 10.93
C VAL A 136 -16.68 -1.61 10.06
N THR A 137 -17.24 -2.66 10.61
CA THR A 137 -18.00 -3.66 9.86
C THR A 137 -19.14 -4.24 10.70
N ASN A 138 -20.24 -4.59 10.04
CA ASN A 138 -21.29 -5.42 10.64
C ASN A 138 -20.79 -6.87 10.77
N ASN A 139 -21.55 -7.70 11.46
CA ASN A 139 -21.26 -9.12 11.61
C ASN A 139 -22.31 -9.95 10.84
N GLU A 140 -22.46 -9.64 9.57
CA GLU A 140 -23.40 -10.32 8.68
C GLU A 140 -22.96 -11.77 8.42
N VAL A 141 -23.90 -12.70 8.52
CA VAL A 141 -23.76 -14.10 8.14
C VAL A 141 -24.34 -14.24 6.73
N SER A 142 -23.69 -14.98 5.85
CA SER A 142 -24.19 -15.21 4.48
C SER A 142 -25.55 -15.92 4.50
N ALA A 143 -26.36 -15.71 3.47
CA ALA A 143 -27.68 -16.34 3.40
C ALA A 143 -27.63 -17.88 3.45
N GLU A 144 -26.60 -18.47 2.87
CA GLU A 144 -26.36 -19.91 2.86
C GLU A 144 -26.03 -20.43 4.25
N GLU A 145 -25.08 -19.79 4.94
CA GLU A 145 -24.69 -20.11 6.32
C GLU A 145 -25.84 -19.86 7.31
N ALA A 146 -26.58 -18.77 7.14
CA ALA A 146 -27.74 -18.45 7.95
C ALA A 146 -28.83 -19.53 7.83
N ALA A 147 -29.07 -20.04 6.63
CA ALA A 147 -30.01 -21.16 6.43
C ALA A 147 -29.54 -22.45 7.12
N ALA A 148 -28.23 -22.76 7.01
CA ALA A 148 -27.65 -23.93 7.65
C ALA A 148 -27.68 -23.82 9.19
N LEU A 149 -27.39 -22.66 9.75
CA LEU A 149 -27.47 -22.40 11.19
C LEU A 149 -28.90 -22.45 11.71
N SER A 150 -29.86 -21.88 10.96
CA SER A 150 -31.28 -21.93 11.30
C SER A 150 -31.83 -23.36 11.30
N ALA A 151 -31.39 -24.20 10.37
CA ALA A 151 -31.75 -25.63 10.34
C ALA A 151 -31.24 -26.40 11.58
N ARG A 152 -30.17 -25.90 12.24
CA ARG A 152 -29.62 -26.42 13.51
C ARG A 152 -30.31 -25.80 14.73
N GLY A 153 -31.31 -24.92 14.55
CA GLY A 153 -32.04 -24.24 15.63
C GLY A 153 -31.33 -23.01 16.19
N LEU A 154 -30.25 -22.56 15.56
CA LEU A 154 -29.50 -21.36 15.98
C LEU A 154 -30.14 -20.08 15.41
N GLN A 155 -30.00 -18.98 16.16
CA GLN A 155 -30.56 -17.68 15.81
C GLN A 155 -29.51 -16.57 15.90
N PRO A 156 -29.72 -15.42 15.22
CA PRO A 156 -28.89 -14.23 15.41
C PRO A 156 -28.77 -13.85 16.89
N GLY A 157 -27.54 -13.72 17.37
CA GLY A 157 -27.23 -13.49 18.79
C GLY A 157 -26.65 -14.71 19.51
N ASP A 158 -26.87 -15.92 19.01
CA ASP A 158 -26.20 -17.12 19.53
C ASP A 158 -24.70 -17.07 19.23
N ALA A 159 -23.88 -17.57 20.15
CA ALA A 159 -22.42 -17.52 20.03
C ALA A 159 -21.91 -18.19 18.76
N GLU A 160 -22.49 -19.34 18.38
CA GLU A 160 -22.13 -20.06 17.16
C GLU A 160 -22.56 -19.30 15.89
N TRP A 161 -23.74 -18.68 15.92
CA TRP A 161 -24.18 -17.79 14.82
C TRP A 161 -23.24 -16.63 14.62
N GLU A 162 -22.94 -15.91 15.69
CA GLU A 162 -22.09 -14.73 15.66
C GLU A 162 -20.64 -15.08 15.27
N ALA A 163 -20.18 -16.30 15.52
CA ALA A 163 -18.84 -16.75 15.12
C ALA A 163 -18.67 -16.85 13.59
N GLN A 164 -19.76 -17.10 12.85
CA GLN A 164 -19.75 -17.22 11.39
C GLN A 164 -19.87 -15.87 10.67
N GLY A 165 -20.24 -14.81 11.39
CA GLY A 165 -20.38 -13.48 10.79
C GLY A 165 -19.04 -12.91 10.29
N ILE A 166 -19.07 -12.17 9.20
CA ILE A 166 -17.92 -11.60 8.48
C ILE A 166 -16.93 -10.87 9.40
N CYS A 167 -17.43 -10.13 10.39
CA CYS A 167 -16.63 -9.40 11.36
C CYS A 167 -15.66 -10.33 12.10
N ARG A 168 -16.16 -11.49 12.55
CA ARG A 168 -15.44 -12.43 13.40
C ARG A 168 -14.69 -13.51 12.62
N SER A 169 -15.28 -13.98 11.52
CA SER A 169 -14.71 -15.09 10.74
C SER A 169 -13.71 -14.66 9.68
N VAL A 170 -13.81 -13.42 9.19
CA VAL A 170 -12.98 -12.94 8.06
C VAL A 170 -12.17 -11.69 8.41
N THR A 171 -12.87 -10.57 8.72
CA THR A 171 -12.22 -9.26 8.81
C THR A 171 -11.22 -9.17 9.96
N TRP A 172 -11.62 -9.66 11.14
CA TRP A 172 -10.74 -9.64 12.30
C TRP A 172 -9.57 -10.62 12.18
N PRO A 173 -9.76 -11.91 11.85
CA PRO A 173 -8.65 -12.84 11.68
C PRO A 173 -7.67 -12.36 10.61
N ARG A 174 -8.16 -11.93 9.46
CA ARG A 174 -7.29 -11.37 8.41
C ARG A 174 -6.47 -10.19 8.92
N SER A 175 -7.11 -9.24 9.61
CA SER A 175 -6.44 -8.06 10.18
C SER A 175 -5.36 -8.48 11.18
N LYS A 176 -5.70 -9.35 12.11
CA LYS A 176 -4.80 -9.87 13.15
C LYS A 176 -3.60 -10.61 12.54
N TYR A 177 -3.85 -11.55 11.63
CA TYR A 177 -2.80 -12.37 11.04
C TYR A 177 -1.87 -11.55 10.15
N THR A 178 -2.42 -10.59 9.40
CA THR A 178 -1.60 -9.66 8.61
C THR A 178 -0.66 -8.83 9.50
N ILE A 179 -1.12 -8.36 10.66
CA ILE A 179 -0.29 -7.61 11.61
C ILE A 179 0.78 -8.51 12.23
N LEU A 180 0.41 -9.70 12.65
CA LEU A 180 1.31 -10.60 13.37
C LEU A 180 2.25 -11.40 12.45
N GLY A 181 1.94 -11.53 11.15
CA GLY A 181 2.66 -12.40 10.22
C GLY A 181 2.43 -13.90 10.45
N GLN A 182 1.49 -14.25 11.35
CA GLN A 182 1.18 -15.63 11.73
C GLN A 182 -0.29 -15.77 12.15
N ARG A 183 -0.79 -17.00 12.09
CA ARG A 183 -2.14 -17.38 12.53
C ARG A 183 -2.18 -17.71 14.03
N ASP A 184 -3.38 -17.92 14.56
CA ASP A 184 -3.60 -18.24 15.97
C ASP A 184 -3.01 -19.59 16.41
N ASP A 185 -2.86 -20.52 15.49
CA ASP A 185 -2.21 -21.83 15.71
C ASP A 185 -0.66 -21.76 15.66
N GLY A 186 -0.10 -20.57 15.46
CA GLY A 186 1.34 -20.36 15.33
C GLY A 186 1.88 -20.57 13.89
N THR A 187 1.03 -20.95 12.93
CA THR A 187 1.45 -21.12 11.54
C THR A 187 1.85 -19.77 10.93
N VAL A 188 3.07 -19.67 10.47
CA VAL A 188 3.63 -18.46 9.83
C VAL A 188 3.04 -18.29 8.45
N LEU A 189 2.74 -17.06 8.05
CA LEU A 189 2.26 -16.74 6.70
C LEU A 189 3.39 -16.90 5.67
N THR A 190 3.13 -17.63 4.58
CA THR A 190 4.16 -18.02 3.60
C THR A 190 4.23 -17.16 2.35
N GLY A 191 3.21 -16.34 2.08
CA GLY A 191 3.15 -15.50 0.88
C GLY A 191 4.04 -14.26 0.91
N GLU A 192 4.04 -13.51 -0.18
CA GLU A 192 4.79 -12.25 -0.35
C GLU A 192 3.88 -11.12 -0.83
N TYR A 193 4.11 -9.92 -0.32
CA TYR A 193 3.52 -8.68 -0.82
C TYR A 193 4.47 -7.99 -1.80
N LEU A 194 3.92 -7.39 -2.87
CA LEU A 194 4.64 -6.48 -3.75
C LEU A 194 4.61 -5.08 -3.14
N THR A 195 5.78 -4.49 -2.90
CA THR A 195 5.85 -3.15 -2.27
C THR A 195 5.50 -2.02 -3.23
N GLY A 196 5.63 -2.27 -4.54
CA GLY A 196 5.51 -1.27 -5.60
C GLY A 196 6.75 -0.42 -5.76
N LYS A 197 7.87 -0.81 -5.13
CA LYS A 197 9.20 -0.29 -5.42
C LYS A 197 9.91 -1.21 -6.39
N THR A 198 10.73 -0.63 -7.24
CA THR A 198 11.65 -1.36 -8.10
C THR A 198 13.03 -1.31 -7.46
N VAL A 199 13.65 -2.47 -7.32
CA VAL A 199 15.03 -2.62 -6.84
C VAL A 199 15.85 -3.26 -7.97
N GLU A 200 17.07 -2.83 -8.13
CA GLU A 200 18.00 -3.47 -9.05
C GLU A 200 18.57 -4.71 -8.36
N ARG A 201 18.41 -5.85 -9.02
CA ARG A 201 19.00 -7.11 -8.56
C ARG A 201 20.08 -7.56 -9.51
N GLU A 202 21.18 -7.98 -8.94
CA GLU A 202 22.25 -8.61 -9.66
C GLU A 202 21.82 -9.99 -10.17
N LYS A 203 21.95 -10.18 -11.49
CA LYS A 203 21.73 -11.47 -12.14
C LYS A 203 23.00 -11.89 -12.85
N ALA A 204 23.33 -13.16 -12.76
CA ALA A 204 24.45 -13.71 -13.52
C ALA A 204 24.16 -13.63 -15.01
N ARG A 205 25.18 -13.22 -15.79
CA ARG A 205 25.14 -13.28 -17.26
C ARG A 205 25.27 -14.74 -17.70
N SER A 206 24.65 -15.08 -18.83
CA SER A 206 24.64 -16.44 -19.38
C SER A 206 25.87 -16.66 -20.25
N PHE A 207 26.55 -17.80 -20.06
CA PHE A 207 27.71 -18.18 -20.87
C PHE A 207 27.54 -19.58 -21.41
N THR A 208 27.67 -19.72 -22.73
CA THR A 208 27.54 -21.00 -23.43
C THR A 208 28.81 -21.30 -24.20
N GLN A 209 29.43 -22.43 -23.87
CA GLN A 209 30.56 -22.96 -24.63
C GLN A 209 30.04 -23.71 -25.89
N ILE A 210 30.48 -23.31 -27.05
CA ILE A 210 30.26 -24.06 -28.31
C ILE A 210 31.51 -24.88 -28.57
N GLY A 211 31.53 -26.10 -28.05
CA GLY A 211 32.68 -26.99 -28.07
C GLY A 211 32.69 -28.04 -29.18
N PHE A 212 31.60 -28.17 -29.95
CA PHE A 212 31.44 -29.17 -31.01
C PHE A 212 32.02 -28.73 -32.34
N VAL A 213 32.51 -27.49 -32.47
CA VAL A 213 33.17 -26.94 -33.65
C VAL A 213 34.52 -26.33 -33.26
N ASP A 214 35.56 -26.66 -34.00
CA ASP A 214 36.85 -26.00 -33.86
C ASP A 214 36.82 -24.60 -34.51
N PRO A 215 37.29 -23.54 -33.84
CA PRO A 215 37.38 -22.19 -34.42
C PRO A 215 38.04 -22.19 -35.83
N ALA A 216 39.08 -22.98 -36.05
CA ALA A 216 39.78 -23.10 -37.33
C ALA A 216 38.87 -23.65 -38.45
N GLN A 217 37.79 -24.32 -38.13
CA GLN A 217 36.82 -24.85 -39.10
C GLN A 217 35.80 -23.81 -39.55
N LEU A 218 35.68 -22.68 -38.79
CA LEU A 218 34.77 -21.55 -39.11
C LEU A 218 35.43 -20.52 -40.06
N ASP A 219 36.06 -20.99 -41.10
CA ASP A 219 36.82 -20.25 -42.08
C ASP A 219 35.96 -19.47 -43.11
N THR A 220 34.64 -19.76 -43.16
CA THR A 220 33.71 -19.14 -44.13
C THR A 220 32.48 -18.56 -43.45
N LEU A 221 31.93 -17.49 -44.06
CA LEU A 221 30.68 -16.87 -43.57
C LEU A 221 29.48 -17.84 -43.49
N PRO A 222 29.24 -18.75 -44.44
CA PRO A 222 28.15 -19.73 -44.33
C PRO A 222 28.27 -20.60 -43.10
N LYS A 223 29.47 -21.07 -42.70
CA LYS A 223 29.67 -21.87 -41.51
C LYS A 223 29.40 -21.06 -40.22
N LYS A 224 29.84 -19.81 -40.15
CA LYS A 224 29.53 -18.91 -39.04
C LYS A 224 28.04 -18.63 -38.95
N LYS A 225 27.34 -18.43 -40.06
CA LYS A 225 25.86 -18.30 -40.08
C LYS A 225 25.14 -19.52 -39.53
N GLN A 226 25.65 -20.74 -39.77
CA GLN A 226 25.09 -21.96 -39.19
C GLN A 226 25.21 -21.98 -37.66
N VAL A 227 26.32 -21.50 -37.12
CA VAL A 227 26.49 -21.36 -35.67
C VAL A 227 25.51 -20.32 -35.10
N VAL A 228 25.41 -19.14 -35.75
CA VAL A 228 24.48 -18.10 -35.32
C VAL A 228 23.02 -18.54 -35.39
N ALA A 229 22.67 -19.42 -36.34
CA ALA A 229 21.32 -20.00 -36.42
C ALA A 229 20.89 -20.81 -35.15
N LEU A 230 21.86 -21.24 -34.33
CA LEU A 230 21.62 -21.93 -33.07
C LEU A 230 21.49 -20.97 -31.87
N ILE A 231 21.72 -19.68 -32.10
CA ILE A 231 21.72 -18.65 -31.04
C ILE A 231 20.44 -17.84 -31.11
N ASP A 232 19.62 -17.94 -30.09
CA ASP A 232 18.39 -17.18 -30.01
C ASP A 232 18.68 -15.67 -29.91
N GLY A 233 17.93 -14.89 -30.69
CA GLY A 233 17.99 -13.44 -30.65
C GLY A 233 19.19 -12.83 -31.40
N LEU A 234 19.98 -13.62 -32.15
CA LEU A 234 21.09 -13.12 -32.95
C LEU A 234 20.85 -13.41 -34.46
N PRO A 235 20.55 -12.40 -35.27
CA PRO A 235 20.25 -12.62 -36.68
C PRO A 235 21.52 -12.91 -37.51
N GLN A 236 21.42 -13.85 -38.46
CA GLN A 236 22.53 -14.22 -39.37
C GLN A 236 23.01 -13.07 -40.25
N THR A 237 22.26 -12.00 -40.41
CA THR A 237 22.62 -10.80 -41.16
C THR A 237 23.79 -10.02 -40.56
N LEU A 238 24.09 -10.25 -39.28
CA LEU A 238 25.23 -9.65 -38.58
C LEU A 238 26.56 -10.34 -38.92
N VAL A 239 26.53 -11.54 -39.52
CA VAL A 239 27.75 -12.22 -39.98
C VAL A 239 28.25 -11.58 -41.25
N LYS A 240 29.28 -10.75 -41.14
CA LYS A 240 29.95 -10.02 -42.25
C LYS A 240 31.45 -10.36 -42.29
N ASP A 241 32.13 -10.10 -43.38
CA ASP A 241 33.56 -10.39 -43.51
C ASP A 241 34.41 -9.14 -43.23
N PRO A 242 35.45 -9.24 -42.38
CA PRO A 242 35.78 -10.36 -41.46
C PRO A 242 34.84 -10.43 -40.23
N CYS A 243 34.57 -11.64 -39.71
CA CYS A 243 33.68 -11.83 -38.57
C CYS A 243 34.32 -12.75 -37.52
N PRO A 244 35.31 -12.30 -36.76
CA PRO A 244 35.88 -13.08 -35.64
C PRO A 244 34.95 -13.14 -34.45
N PHE A 245 34.06 -12.17 -34.27
CA PHE A 245 33.03 -12.08 -33.24
C PHE A 245 31.83 -11.24 -33.71
N ILE A 246 30.75 -11.26 -32.93
CA ILE A 246 29.60 -10.36 -33.11
C ILE A 246 29.29 -9.70 -31.76
N VAL A 247 29.31 -8.37 -31.75
CA VAL A 247 28.82 -7.48 -30.70
C VAL A 247 27.88 -6.48 -31.37
N SER A 248 26.69 -6.25 -30.80
CA SER A 248 25.70 -5.36 -31.43
C SER A 248 24.86 -4.68 -30.37
N GLU A 249 24.69 -3.36 -30.46
CA GLU A 249 23.87 -2.53 -29.57
C GLU A 249 22.37 -2.93 -29.53
N GLY A 250 21.89 -3.53 -30.64
CA GLY A 250 20.47 -3.92 -30.75
C GLY A 250 20.15 -5.33 -30.27
N HIS A 251 21.14 -6.11 -29.80
CA HIS A 251 20.95 -7.52 -29.47
C HIS A 251 21.54 -7.89 -28.13
N LYS A 252 20.88 -8.79 -27.42
CA LYS A 252 21.28 -9.24 -26.06
C LYS A 252 22.31 -10.37 -26.07
N ALA A 253 22.62 -10.94 -27.24
CA ALA A 253 23.57 -12.01 -27.42
C ALA A 253 24.82 -11.53 -28.13
N SER A 254 25.97 -12.05 -27.71
CA SER A 254 27.26 -11.89 -28.36
C SER A 254 27.92 -13.24 -28.60
N VAL A 255 28.64 -13.39 -29.71
CA VAL A 255 29.36 -14.61 -30.02
C VAL A 255 30.82 -14.30 -30.42
N LEU A 256 31.75 -15.04 -29.82
CA LEU A 256 33.17 -15.06 -30.22
C LEU A 256 33.42 -16.35 -31.02
N PHE A 257 33.72 -16.23 -32.31
CA PHE A 257 34.01 -17.37 -33.19
C PHE A 257 35.49 -17.78 -33.11
N ASP A 258 36.39 -16.83 -32.92
CA ASP A 258 37.83 -17.06 -32.84
C ASP A 258 38.39 -16.53 -31.52
N PRO A 259 38.81 -17.41 -30.59
CA PRO A 259 39.45 -16.96 -29.36
C PRO A 259 40.74 -16.13 -29.55
N ALA A 260 41.37 -16.17 -30.72
CA ALA A 260 42.52 -15.32 -31.01
C ALA A 260 42.15 -13.83 -31.09
N ALA A 261 40.89 -13.52 -31.38
CA ALA A 261 40.35 -12.16 -31.40
C ALA A 261 39.70 -11.74 -30.08
N ALA A 262 40.06 -12.38 -28.97
CA ALA A 262 39.44 -12.13 -27.68
C ALA A 262 39.67 -10.70 -27.15
N GLU A 263 40.84 -10.10 -27.41
CA GLU A 263 41.13 -8.73 -26.97
C GLU A 263 40.22 -7.74 -27.70
N ASP A 264 40.08 -7.84 -29.02
CA ASP A 264 39.21 -6.99 -29.81
C ASP A 264 37.73 -7.20 -29.44
N TRP A 265 37.36 -8.43 -29.10
CA TRP A 265 36.00 -8.73 -28.65
C TRP A 265 35.70 -8.10 -27.28
N LEU A 266 36.62 -8.15 -26.33
CA LEU A 266 36.48 -7.51 -25.02
C LEU A 266 36.42 -5.98 -25.16
N GLU A 267 37.25 -5.38 -26.03
CA GLU A 267 37.18 -3.95 -26.35
C GLU A 267 35.82 -3.55 -26.94
N ALA A 268 35.28 -4.37 -27.84
CA ALA A 268 33.95 -4.15 -28.43
C ALA A 268 32.80 -4.36 -27.41
N LEU A 269 33.01 -5.13 -26.35
CA LEU A 269 32.05 -5.35 -25.25
C LEU A 269 32.07 -4.22 -24.23
N ASP A 270 33.11 -3.41 -24.16
CA ASP A 270 33.15 -2.30 -23.20
C ASP A 270 32.00 -1.35 -23.41
N GLY A 271 31.29 -1.02 -22.30
CA GLY A 271 30.07 -0.22 -22.35
C GLY A 271 28.80 -0.93 -22.86
N GLN A 272 28.86 -2.23 -23.22
CA GLN A 272 27.72 -2.99 -23.72
C GLN A 272 27.00 -3.76 -22.61
N GLU A 273 26.61 -3.07 -21.53
CA GLU A 273 26.00 -3.66 -20.32
C GLU A 273 24.69 -4.42 -20.62
N HIS A 274 24.02 -4.12 -21.72
CA HIS A 274 22.75 -4.74 -22.14
C HIS A 274 22.90 -6.18 -22.63
N ILE A 275 24.13 -6.63 -22.97
CA ILE A 275 24.38 -7.99 -23.44
C ILE A 275 24.30 -8.96 -22.28
N THR A 276 23.42 -9.94 -22.38
CA THR A 276 23.11 -10.92 -21.31
C THR A 276 23.67 -12.29 -21.59
N ASP A 277 23.82 -12.68 -22.88
CA ASP A 277 24.11 -14.03 -23.31
C ASP A 277 25.40 -14.05 -24.16
N PHE A 278 26.40 -14.79 -23.71
CA PHE A 278 27.70 -14.91 -24.34
C PHE A 278 27.94 -16.31 -24.86
N TYR A 279 28.28 -16.42 -26.15
CA TYR A 279 28.61 -17.67 -26.81
C TYR A 279 30.05 -17.66 -27.22
N ILE A 280 30.83 -18.65 -26.79
CA ILE A 280 32.26 -18.72 -27.05
C ILE A 280 32.53 -20.03 -27.77
N VAL A 281 33.04 -19.95 -28.98
CA VAL A 281 33.41 -21.11 -29.78
C VAL A 281 34.83 -21.55 -29.40
N THR A 282 34.92 -22.63 -28.66
CA THR A 282 36.19 -23.25 -28.28
C THR A 282 35.95 -24.68 -27.76
N PRO A 283 36.73 -25.67 -28.19
CA PRO A 283 36.70 -27.01 -27.59
C PRO A 283 37.42 -27.07 -26.24
N VAL A 284 38.23 -26.06 -25.91
CA VAL A 284 39.08 -26.03 -24.72
C VAL A 284 38.38 -25.32 -23.56
N LYS A 285 37.98 -26.10 -22.57
CA LYS A 285 37.26 -25.57 -21.39
C LYS A 285 38.06 -24.47 -20.65
N ARG A 286 39.36 -24.62 -20.51
CA ARG A 286 40.21 -23.62 -19.85
C ARG A 286 40.15 -22.25 -20.53
N VAL A 287 40.12 -22.23 -21.86
CA VAL A 287 40.00 -20.98 -22.65
C VAL A 287 38.62 -20.35 -22.42
N PHE A 288 37.57 -21.16 -22.42
CA PHE A 288 36.22 -20.71 -22.12
C PHE A 288 36.13 -20.07 -20.74
N ASP A 289 36.66 -20.76 -19.71
CA ASP A 289 36.58 -20.26 -18.33
C ASP A 289 37.39 -18.98 -18.13
N GLN A 290 38.52 -18.81 -18.81
CA GLN A 290 39.30 -17.58 -18.80
C GLN A 290 38.57 -16.41 -19.45
N LEU A 291 38.01 -16.61 -20.63
CA LEU A 291 37.24 -15.56 -21.35
C LEU A 291 35.97 -15.17 -20.61
N LYS A 292 35.29 -16.15 -20.02
CA LYS A 292 34.15 -15.89 -19.14
C LYS A 292 34.56 -15.01 -17.96
N ALA A 293 35.66 -15.29 -17.30
CA ALA A 293 36.13 -14.49 -16.16
C ALA A 293 36.43 -13.04 -16.60
N GLN A 294 37.09 -12.85 -17.74
CA GLN A 294 37.37 -11.53 -18.29
C GLN A 294 36.12 -10.72 -18.62
N VAL A 295 35.11 -11.34 -19.25
CA VAL A 295 33.82 -10.67 -19.51
C VAL A 295 33.10 -10.32 -18.23
N VAL A 296 33.11 -11.18 -17.22
CA VAL A 296 32.48 -10.89 -15.90
C VAL A 296 33.22 -9.75 -15.20
N GLU A 297 34.55 -9.68 -15.29
CA GLU A 297 35.34 -8.58 -14.75
C GLU A 297 35.07 -7.26 -15.47
N LEU A 298 34.94 -7.29 -16.79
CA LEU A 298 34.71 -6.10 -17.63
C LEU A 298 33.32 -5.51 -17.42
N LEU A 299 32.26 -6.33 -17.53
CA LEU A 299 30.86 -5.88 -17.57
C LEU A 299 30.15 -5.95 -16.21
N GLY A 300 30.72 -6.64 -15.23
CA GLY A 300 30.05 -6.88 -13.96
C GLY A 300 28.77 -7.72 -14.05
N PRO A 301 28.03 -7.85 -12.96
CA PRO A 301 26.71 -8.50 -12.96
C PRO A 301 25.70 -7.71 -13.76
N LEU A 302 24.71 -8.40 -14.32
CA LEU A 302 23.57 -7.76 -14.96
C LEU A 302 22.64 -7.19 -13.89
N LEU A 303 22.42 -5.86 -13.92
CA LEU A 303 21.41 -5.23 -13.06
C LEU A 303 20.04 -5.31 -13.72
N VAL A 304 19.15 -6.09 -13.11
CA VAL A 304 17.77 -6.25 -13.61
C VAL A 304 16.81 -5.57 -12.63
N PRO A 305 15.97 -4.65 -13.13
CA PRO A 305 14.94 -4.06 -12.28
C PRO A 305 13.89 -5.11 -11.92
N GLU A 306 13.79 -5.47 -10.66
CA GLU A 306 12.77 -6.36 -10.12
C GLU A 306 11.87 -5.61 -9.14
N GLU A 307 10.61 -6.00 -9.06
CA GLU A 307 9.71 -5.45 -8.06
C GLU A 307 10.08 -5.98 -6.68
N GLU A 308 10.28 -5.06 -5.73
CA GLU A 308 10.62 -5.41 -4.35
C GLU A 308 9.47 -6.18 -3.70
N LYS A 309 9.81 -7.28 -3.05
CA LYS A 309 8.89 -8.14 -2.33
C LYS A 309 9.12 -8.08 -0.83
N ARG A 310 8.02 -8.16 -0.08
CA ARG A 310 8.03 -8.23 1.37
C ARG A 310 7.35 -9.53 1.83
N PRO A 311 8.00 -10.39 2.62
CA PRO A 311 7.36 -11.61 3.10
C PRO A 311 6.19 -11.28 4.03
N MET A 312 5.08 -12.04 3.90
CA MET A 312 3.90 -11.88 4.76
C MET A 312 4.22 -12.21 6.22
N SER A 313 5.16 -13.11 6.45
CA SER A 313 5.67 -13.49 7.78
C SER A 313 6.29 -12.35 8.57
N ALA A 314 6.76 -11.30 7.89
CA ALA A 314 7.34 -10.14 8.56
C ALA A 314 6.30 -9.30 9.33
N GLY A 315 5.00 -9.57 9.14
CA GLY A 315 3.93 -8.80 9.74
C GLY A 315 4.04 -7.29 9.48
N PHE A 316 3.30 -6.49 10.23
CA PHE A 316 3.34 -5.03 10.11
C PHE A 316 3.24 -4.35 11.47
N ALA A 317 3.98 -3.26 11.65
CA ALA A 317 3.69 -2.29 12.70
C ALA A 317 2.44 -1.52 12.27
N ALA A 318 1.30 -1.83 12.87
CA ALA A 318 0.01 -1.29 12.48
C ALA A 318 -0.60 -0.41 13.57
N ASN A 319 -1.30 0.63 13.16
CA ASN A 319 -2.17 1.42 14.04
C ASN A 319 -3.62 1.24 13.58
N LEU A 320 -4.30 0.28 14.20
CA LEU A 320 -5.66 -0.14 13.87
C LEU A 320 -6.61 0.08 15.05
N ALA A 321 -7.73 0.74 14.78
CA ALA A 321 -8.92 0.65 15.61
C ALA A 321 -9.99 -0.14 14.84
N TYR A 322 -10.50 -1.21 15.46
CA TYR A 322 -11.46 -2.11 14.84
C TYR A 322 -12.79 -2.09 15.59
N PHE A 323 -13.87 -1.90 14.87
CA PHE A 323 -15.21 -1.82 15.43
C PHE A 323 -16.16 -2.78 14.74
N LYS A 324 -16.87 -3.56 15.54
CA LYS A 324 -18.08 -4.26 15.11
C LYS A 324 -19.26 -3.28 15.18
N LEU A 325 -19.94 -3.07 14.08
CA LEU A 325 -21.18 -2.31 14.05
C LEU A 325 -22.30 -3.18 14.63
N ASP A 326 -22.99 -2.68 15.63
CA ASP A 326 -24.08 -3.37 16.30
C ASP A 326 -25.25 -2.43 16.56
N PHE A 327 -26.37 -2.98 16.98
CA PHE A 327 -27.55 -2.22 17.32
C PHE A 327 -27.71 -2.18 18.83
N LEU A 328 -27.92 -0.98 19.37
CA LEU A 328 -28.20 -0.78 20.80
C LEU A 328 -29.70 -0.59 21.03
N GLU A 329 -30.21 -1.20 22.08
CA GLU A 329 -31.58 -0.97 22.49
C GLU A 329 -31.77 0.44 23.07
N LYS A 330 -32.83 1.11 22.64
CA LYS A 330 -33.12 2.50 22.99
C LYS A 330 -33.18 2.70 24.52
N GLU A 331 -33.83 1.80 25.25
CA GLU A 331 -33.97 1.89 26.70
C GLU A 331 -32.63 1.78 27.44
N ARG A 332 -31.71 0.92 26.97
CA ARG A 332 -30.37 0.81 27.54
C ARG A 332 -29.59 2.09 27.42
N VAL A 333 -29.76 2.80 26.33
CA VAL A 333 -29.09 4.09 26.07
C VAL A 333 -29.68 5.18 26.95
N SER A 334 -31.01 5.31 26.98
CA SER A 334 -31.71 6.36 27.74
C SER A 334 -31.53 6.20 29.27
N LEU A 335 -31.36 4.97 29.76
CA LEU A 335 -31.06 4.66 31.15
C LEU A 335 -29.57 4.76 31.51
N ARG A 336 -28.73 5.32 30.64
CA ARG A 336 -27.26 5.43 30.76
C ARG A 336 -26.54 4.09 30.95
N ARG A 337 -27.17 2.96 30.64
CA ARG A 337 -26.58 1.62 30.74
C ARG A 337 -25.73 1.22 29.54
N ALA A 338 -25.58 2.12 28.59
CA ALA A 338 -24.88 1.89 27.33
C ALA A 338 -23.68 2.81 27.12
N PHE A 339 -23.20 3.51 28.14
CA PHE A 339 -22.05 4.42 27.99
C PHE A 339 -20.81 3.70 27.45
N ARG A 340 -20.60 2.45 27.87
CA ARG A 340 -19.52 1.62 27.39
C ARG A 340 -19.56 1.45 25.87
N GLU A 341 -20.73 1.23 25.32
CA GLU A 341 -20.96 0.99 23.89
C GLU A 341 -20.81 2.27 23.05
N ILE A 342 -21.07 3.44 23.64
CA ILE A 342 -20.92 4.73 22.95
C ILE A 342 -19.53 5.34 23.12
N LEU A 343 -18.76 4.92 24.11
CA LEU A 343 -17.41 5.43 24.38
C LEU A 343 -16.50 5.40 23.15
N PRO A 344 -16.52 4.35 22.29
CA PRO A 344 -15.77 4.34 21.05
C PRO A 344 -16.14 5.49 20.10
N LEU A 345 -17.42 5.88 20.01
CA LEU A 345 -17.88 6.98 19.17
C LEU A 345 -17.37 8.33 19.69
N LEU A 346 -17.33 8.52 21.01
CA LEU A 346 -16.78 9.72 21.63
C LEU A 346 -15.27 9.84 21.38
N TRP A 347 -14.55 8.72 21.47
CA TRP A 347 -13.14 8.66 21.12
C TRP A 347 -12.88 8.98 19.64
N LEU A 348 -13.71 8.46 18.72
CA LEU A 348 -13.66 8.81 17.30
C LEU A 348 -13.87 10.31 17.07
N LYS A 349 -14.90 10.89 17.73
CA LYS A 349 -15.19 12.33 17.66
C LYS A 349 -14.05 13.19 18.21
N ALA A 350 -13.30 12.67 19.18
CA ALA A 350 -12.10 13.32 19.72
C ALA A 350 -10.85 13.14 18.82
N GLY A 351 -11.01 12.62 17.60
CA GLY A 351 -9.93 12.47 16.61
C GLY A 351 -9.16 11.16 16.72
N ALA A 352 -9.66 10.17 17.48
CA ALA A 352 -9.04 8.84 17.62
C ALA A 352 -7.55 8.91 18.02
N VAL A 353 -7.23 9.79 18.98
CA VAL A 353 -5.85 9.99 19.44
C VAL A 353 -5.54 9.05 20.60
N GLY A 354 -4.40 8.39 20.53
CA GLY A 354 -3.94 7.46 21.55
C GLY A 354 -4.73 6.13 21.59
N PRO A 355 -4.51 5.30 22.60
CA PRO A 355 -5.25 4.07 22.80
C PRO A 355 -6.74 4.36 23.02
N ARG A 356 -7.59 3.52 22.44
CA ARG A 356 -9.03 3.61 22.69
C ARG A 356 -9.30 3.30 24.17
N PRO A 357 -9.91 4.22 24.93
CA PRO A 357 -10.23 3.96 26.32
C PRO A 357 -11.36 2.94 26.44
N GLU A 358 -11.28 2.07 27.44
CA GLU A 358 -12.25 1.01 27.70
C GLU A 358 -12.67 1.03 29.17
N LEU A 359 -13.93 0.71 29.42
CA LEU A 359 -14.42 0.41 30.78
C LEU A 359 -14.32 -1.09 31.03
N LYS A 360 -13.81 -1.49 32.18
CA LYS A 360 -13.73 -2.90 32.56
C LYS A 360 -15.13 -3.52 32.66
N ARG A 361 -15.26 -4.77 32.25
CA ARG A 361 -16.53 -5.48 32.26
C ARG A 361 -17.02 -5.64 33.72
N GLY A 362 -18.26 -5.21 34.01
CA GLY A 362 -18.83 -5.25 35.34
C GLY A 362 -18.61 -3.99 36.19
N GLU A 363 -17.79 -3.03 35.76
CA GLU A 363 -17.70 -1.74 36.43
C GLU A 363 -18.97 -0.90 36.19
N PRO A 364 -19.50 -0.21 37.25
CA PRO A 364 -20.59 0.72 37.07
C PRO A 364 -20.17 1.90 36.17
N GLU A 365 -21.13 2.47 35.47
CA GLU A 365 -20.85 3.65 34.66
C GLU A 365 -20.41 4.82 35.54
N PRO A 366 -19.31 5.49 35.20
CA PRO A 366 -18.79 6.58 35.99
C PRO A 366 -19.66 7.83 35.85
N VAL A 367 -19.70 8.67 36.86
CA VAL A 367 -20.32 10.00 36.78
C VAL A 367 -19.45 10.98 36.02
N LEU A 368 -18.13 10.75 35.98
CA LEU A 368 -17.11 11.47 35.27
C LEU A 368 -16.11 10.47 34.66
N PHE A 369 -15.94 10.50 33.37
CA PHE A 369 -14.95 9.71 32.65
C PHE A 369 -13.78 10.60 32.21
N ALA A 370 -12.65 10.48 32.89
CA ALA A 370 -11.46 11.31 32.66
C ALA A 370 -10.17 10.48 32.71
N PRO A 371 -9.96 9.50 31.81
CA PRO A 371 -8.81 8.63 31.84
C PRO A 371 -7.51 9.41 31.58
N GLU A 372 -6.42 8.99 32.23
CA GLU A 372 -5.09 9.54 31.99
C GLU A 372 -4.67 9.34 30.54
N GLY A 373 -3.99 10.33 29.95
CA GLY A 373 -3.49 10.26 28.58
C GLY A 373 -4.56 10.37 27.48
N SER A 374 -5.85 10.46 27.83
CA SER A 374 -6.92 10.73 26.86
C SER A 374 -7.00 12.20 26.53
N ASN A 375 -7.26 12.52 25.26
CA ASN A 375 -7.47 13.90 24.79
C ASN A 375 -8.92 14.38 24.95
N PHE A 376 -9.78 13.59 25.61
CA PHE A 376 -11.16 14.00 25.94
C PHE A 376 -11.60 13.54 27.32
N VAL A 377 -12.61 14.23 27.83
CA VAL A 377 -13.27 13.96 29.12
C VAL A 377 -14.78 13.96 28.92
N VAL A 378 -15.53 13.14 29.67
CA VAL A 378 -16.99 13.07 29.61
C VAL A 378 -17.57 13.25 31.02
N LEU A 379 -18.37 14.27 31.22
CA LEU A 379 -19.21 14.42 32.40
C LEU A 379 -20.58 13.81 32.13
N LEU A 380 -20.90 12.70 32.81
CA LEU A 380 -22.18 12.00 32.66
C LEU A 380 -23.27 12.47 33.62
N ASP A 381 -22.87 13.09 34.72
CA ASP A 381 -23.78 13.65 35.70
C ASP A 381 -23.46 15.13 35.96
N GLU A 382 -24.31 16.02 35.41
CA GLU A 382 -24.18 17.46 35.52
C GLU A 382 -24.06 17.99 36.95
N THR A 383 -24.61 17.28 37.94
CA THR A 383 -24.51 17.66 39.36
C THR A 383 -23.07 17.55 39.89
N ARG A 384 -22.18 16.92 39.14
CA ARG A 384 -20.78 16.67 39.52
C ARG A 384 -19.80 17.60 38.81
N MET A 385 -20.25 18.78 38.37
CA MET A 385 -19.44 19.78 37.69
C MET A 385 -18.13 20.10 38.42
N GLY A 386 -18.16 20.28 39.73
CA GLY A 386 -16.96 20.50 40.52
C GLY A 386 -15.89 19.42 40.43
N ARG A 387 -16.28 18.14 40.22
CA ARG A 387 -15.32 17.07 39.94
C ARG A 387 -14.69 17.20 38.56
N LEU A 388 -15.49 17.62 37.56
CA LEU A 388 -14.97 17.89 36.23
C LEU A 388 -13.91 18.97 36.28
N LEU A 389 -14.23 20.17 36.83
CA LEU A 389 -13.30 21.31 36.90
C LEU A 389 -12.00 20.92 37.59
N LYS A 390 -12.06 20.21 38.72
CA LYS A 390 -10.88 19.70 39.41
C LYS A 390 -10.06 18.74 38.56
N SER A 391 -10.68 17.92 37.72
CA SER A 391 -9.98 16.98 36.83
C SER A 391 -9.29 17.65 35.64
N LEU A 392 -9.68 18.89 35.33
CA LEU A 392 -9.14 19.68 34.24
C LEU A 392 -7.98 20.57 34.68
N GLU A 393 -7.83 20.83 35.99
CA GLU A 393 -6.75 21.69 36.53
C GLU A 393 -5.37 21.12 36.15
N GLY A 394 -4.57 21.94 35.47
CA GLY A 394 -3.23 21.56 35.05
C GLY A 394 -3.13 20.49 33.95
N ARG A 395 -4.25 19.96 33.46
CA ARG A 395 -4.27 18.94 32.40
C ARG A 395 -4.02 19.59 31.04
N THR A 396 -3.10 19.01 30.28
CA THR A 396 -2.74 19.44 28.93
C THR A 396 -3.11 18.37 27.90
N GLY A 397 -3.17 18.74 26.62
CA GLY A 397 -3.45 17.81 25.52
C GLY A 397 -4.92 17.47 25.35
N LEU A 398 -5.82 18.20 26.00
CA LEU A 398 -7.27 18.03 25.82
C LEU A 398 -7.75 18.73 24.56
N SER A 399 -8.54 18.03 23.75
CA SER A 399 -9.21 18.58 22.56
C SER A 399 -10.73 18.70 22.77
N LEU A 400 -11.33 17.84 23.61
CA LEU A 400 -12.77 17.80 23.79
C LEU A 400 -13.17 17.55 25.25
N VAL A 401 -14.20 18.27 25.69
CA VAL A 401 -14.96 17.97 26.91
C VAL A 401 -16.41 17.77 26.52
N PHE A 402 -16.96 16.60 26.83
CA PHE A 402 -18.36 16.26 26.63
C PHE A 402 -19.12 16.45 27.94
N ILE A 403 -20.26 17.12 27.90
CA ILE A 403 -21.14 17.31 29.04
C ILE A 403 -22.53 16.76 28.70
N VAL A 404 -23.00 15.77 29.45
CA VAL A 404 -24.32 15.18 29.26
C VAL A 404 -25.35 15.98 30.05
N THR A 405 -26.14 16.76 29.32
CA THR A 405 -27.25 17.54 29.86
C THR A 405 -28.28 17.84 28.77
N ASP A 406 -29.55 17.92 29.13
CA ASP A 406 -30.65 18.31 28.25
C ASP A 406 -31.01 19.80 28.41
N ALA A 407 -30.37 20.49 29.34
CA ALA A 407 -30.61 21.90 29.62
C ALA A 407 -29.59 22.80 28.91
N ASP A 408 -30.00 23.46 27.85
CA ASP A 408 -29.11 24.30 27.02
C ASP A 408 -28.49 25.47 27.80
N GLU A 409 -29.24 26.09 28.70
CA GLU A 409 -28.73 27.23 29.52
C GLU A 409 -27.70 26.74 30.55
N SER A 410 -27.95 25.60 31.19
CA SER A 410 -26.99 24.97 32.11
C SER A 410 -25.70 24.60 31.34
N PHE A 411 -25.83 24.08 30.13
CA PHE A 411 -24.67 23.76 29.29
C PHE A 411 -23.81 24.99 28.98
N LYS A 412 -24.43 26.12 28.64
CA LYS A 412 -23.68 27.36 28.35
C LYS A 412 -22.82 27.80 29.54
N THR A 413 -23.40 27.79 30.76
CA THR A 413 -22.69 28.12 31.97
C THR A 413 -21.55 27.13 32.25
N MET A 414 -21.83 25.83 32.23
CA MET A 414 -20.82 24.80 32.44
C MET A 414 -19.70 24.83 31.39
N ALA A 415 -20.03 25.15 30.14
CA ALA A 415 -19.04 25.26 29.07
C ALA A 415 -18.13 26.48 29.27
N GLN A 416 -18.65 27.59 29.85
CA GLN A 416 -17.85 28.73 30.20
C GLN A 416 -16.87 28.39 31.32
N ASP A 417 -17.34 27.76 32.41
CA ASP A 417 -16.50 27.33 33.52
C ASP A 417 -15.35 26.41 33.07
N VAL A 418 -15.65 25.47 32.16
CA VAL A 418 -14.62 24.60 31.57
C VAL A 418 -13.57 25.40 30.81
N ARG A 419 -13.98 26.39 30.01
CA ARG A 419 -13.03 27.21 29.24
C ARG A 419 -12.16 28.05 30.17
N GLU A 420 -12.72 28.61 31.22
CA GLU A 420 -11.97 29.42 32.20
C GLU A 420 -10.85 28.60 32.87
N VAL A 421 -11.12 27.34 33.21
CA VAL A 421 -10.15 26.47 33.87
C VAL A 421 -9.14 25.86 32.90
N ALA A 422 -9.57 25.44 31.72
CA ALA A 422 -8.78 24.52 30.87
C ALA A 422 -8.28 25.13 29.55
N ALA A 423 -8.89 26.22 29.01
CA ALA A 423 -8.56 26.74 27.69
C ALA A 423 -7.13 27.30 27.59
N LYS A 424 -6.60 27.89 28.65
CA LYS A 424 -5.22 28.42 28.66
C LYS A 424 -4.17 27.34 28.44
N ALA A 425 -4.39 26.16 29.05
CA ALA A 425 -3.49 24.98 28.90
C ALA A 425 -3.78 24.15 27.64
N ASN A 426 -4.95 24.33 27.03
CA ASN A 426 -5.41 23.56 25.88
C ASN A 426 -5.98 24.48 24.79
N PRO A 427 -5.13 25.14 24.00
CA PRO A 427 -5.58 25.97 22.88
C PRO A 427 -6.41 25.16 21.89
N GLY A 428 -7.63 25.62 21.59
CA GLY A 428 -8.55 24.90 20.69
C GLY A 428 -9.46 23.89 21.38
N LEU A 429 -9.48 23.84 22.73
CA LEU A 429 -10.41 22.99 23.47
C LEU A 429 -11.86 23.30 23.09
N ALA A 430 -12.57 22.30 22.62
CA ALA A 430 -14.00 22.36 22.36
C ALA A 430 -14.80 21.73 23.52
N VAL A 431 -15.93 22.35 23.87
CA VAL A 431 -16.90 21.81 24.82
C VAL A 431 -18.15 21.47 24.05
N VAL A 432 -18.60 20.22 24.15
CA VAL A 432 -19.69 19.66 23.36
C VAL A 432 -20.79 19.17 24.29
N GLN A 433 -22.01 19.64 24.06
CA GLN A 433 -23.19 19.13 24.72
C GLN A 433 -23.55 17.76 24.15
N LEU A 434 -23.83 16.81 25.03
CA LEU A 434 -24.45 15.54 24.69
C LEU A 434 -25.85 15.53 25.32
N TYR A 435 -26.86 15.55 24.48
CA TYR A 435 -28.23 15.32 24.94
C TYR A 435 -28.37 13.86 25.36
N ARG A 436 -29.22 13.59 26.35
CA ARG A 436 -29.49 12.22 26.81
C ARG A 436 -30.08 11.34 25.70
N ASP A 437 -30.69 11.96 24.71
CA ASP A 437 -31.26 11.32 23.52
C ASP A 437 -30.32 11.37 22.29
N TYR A 438 -29.06 11.79 22.46
CA TYR A 438 -28.09 11.89 21.36
C TYR A 438 -28.05 10.64 20.44
N LEU A 439 -28.27 9.47 21.03
CA LEU A 439 -28.34 8.22 20.29
C LEU A 439 -29.75 7.92 19.72
N LEU A 440 -30.77 8.66 20.12
CA LEU A 440 -32.14 8.49 19.57
C LEU A 440 -32.17 8.83 18.07
N ASN A 441 -31.37 9.79 17.61
CA ASN A 441 -31.28 10.16 16.20
C ASN A 441 -30.77 9.00 15.33
N PHE A 442 -29.82 8.21 15.81
CA PHE A 442 -29.40 6.98 15.13
C PHE A 442 -30.51 5.93 15.03
N MET A 443 -31.41 5.90 16.01
CA MET A 443 -32.51 4.92 16.06
C MET A 443 -33.73 5.35 15.26
N ILE A 444 -33.98 6.65 15.10
CA ILE A 444 -35.03 7.18 14.23
C ILE A 444 -34.77 6.76 12.77
N ASN A 445 -33.52 6.87 12.30
CA ASN A 445 -33.17 6.44 10.94
C ASN A 445 -33.39 4.93 10.73
N LYS A 446 -33.07 4.09 11.73
CA LYS A 446 -33.33 2.65 11.67
C LYS A 446 -34.82 2.31 11.53
N ASN A 447 -35.69 3.05 12.23
CA ASN A 447 -37.15 2.83 12.14
C ASN A 447 -37.71 3.28 10.78
N GLN A 448 -37.14 4.31 10.14
CA GLN A 448 -37.48 4.73 8.79
C GLN A 448 -37.09 3.69 7.75
N ASP A 449 -35.90 3.10 7.85
CA ASP A 449 -35.46 2.03 6.93
C ASP A 449 -36.31 0.76 7.08
N ARG A 450 -36.79 0.41 8.26
CA ARG A 450 -37.74 -0.69 8.46
C ARG A 450 -39.12 -0.39 7.85
N ALA A 451 -39.57 0.85 7.91
CA ALA A 451 -40.85 1.25 7.29
C ALA A 451 -40.75 1.24 5.76
N ALA A 452 -39.62 1.65 5.19
CA ALA A 452 -39.35 1.60 3.75
C ALA A 452 -39.23 0.16 3.22
N GLY A 453 -38.59 -0.74 3.96
CA GLY A 453 -38.48 -2.15 3.58
C GLY A 453 -39.79 -2.95 3.65
N HIS A 454 -40.81 -2.47 4.38
CA HIS A 454 -42.14 -3.12 4.44
C HIS A 454 -43.08 -2.69 3.33
N THR A 455 -42.81 -1.58 2.66
CA THR A 455 -43.65 -1.12 1.53
C THR A 455 -43.31 -1.80 0.21
N ASP A 456 -42.10 -2.31 0.03
CA ASP A 456 -41.70 -3.00 -1.19
C ASP A 456 -42.17 -4.46 -1.31
N THR A 457 -42.57 -5.10 -0.21
CA THR A 457 -43.03 -6.49 -0.22
C THR A 457 -44.56 -6.64 -0.47
N GLN A 458 -45.33 -5.55 -0.48
CA GLN A 458 -46.77 -5.60 -0.79
C GLN A 458 -47.10 -5.23 -2.24
N GLY A 459 -46.14 -4.76 -3.04
CA GLY A 459 -46.35 -4.41 -4.46
C GLY A 459 -46.17 -5.55 -5.47
N ALA A 460 -45.82 -6.76 -5.05
CA ALA A 460 -45.54 -7.89 -5.96
C ALA A 460 -46.62 -8.99 -5.93
N ARG A 461 -47.87 -8.65 -5.61
CA ARG A 461 -49.04 -9.53 -5.80
C ARG A 461 -50.21 -8.72 -6.33
N ALA A 462 -50.18 -8.47 -7.62
CA ALA A 462 -51.34 -8.28 -8.48
C ALA A 462 -50.95 -8.67 -9.91
#